data_4b9c147e3de9501ffafec94466d64b09
#
_entry.id   4b9c147e3de9501ffafec94466d64b09
#
_cell.length_a   1.000
_cell.length_b   1.000
_cell.length_c   1.000
_cell.angle_alpha   90.00
_cell.angle_beta   90.00
_cell.angle_gamma   90.00
#
_symmetry.space_group_name_H-M   'P 1'
#
loop_
_entity.id
_entity.type
_entity.pdbx_description
1 polymer ?
#
loop_
_entity_poly.entity_id
_entity_poly.type
_entity_poly.pdbx_seq_one_letter_code
_entity_poly.pdbx_strand_id
1 'polypeptide(L)'
;MRKKLVETLEKKGITNPAVLQAINTIPRHLFMDSGFIDHAYVDKAFPIAADQTISQPYTVARQTELLEVVKGSKILEIGTGSGYQTAVLLEIGAVVYSIERQNKLFKKAENFFKKQKYTPKKLIFGDGYIGLETEAPFDGIVVTAGAPFVPKPLLAQLKIGGKLVIPVGDVSQIMTVYTRTSQTAFNKETFGEFRFVPLLENKN
;
A
#
# COMPACT_ATOMS: atom_id res chain seq x y z
N MET A 1 18.59 -13.94 3.57
CA MET A 1 17.55 -13.25 4.38
C MET A 1 16.22 -13.11 3.66
N ARG A 2 16.15 -12.54 2.44
CA ARG A 2 14.88 -12.36 1.69
C ARG A 2 14.13 -13.67 1.46
N LYS A 3 14.78 -14.76 1.00
CA LYS A 3 14.17 -16.08 0.83
C LYS A 3 13.47 -16.57 2.12
N LYS A 4 14.14 -16.43 3.28
CA LYS A 4 13.56 -16.80 4.58
C LYS A 4 12.31 -15.98 4.94
N LEU A 5 12.28 -14.70 4.55
CA LEU A 5 11.08 -13.89 4.69
C LEU A 5 9.95 -14.43 3.80
N VAL A 6 10.22 -14.72 2.53
CA VAL A 6 9.24 -15.30 1.60
C VAL A 6 8.67 -16.61 2.14
N GLU A 7 9.51 -17.55 2.60
CA GLU A 7 9.07 -18.80 3.25
C GLU A 7 8.15 -18.53 4.47
N THR A 8 8.43 -17.45 5.21
CA THR A 8 7.57 -17.04 6.33
C THR A 8 6.21 -16.56 5.87
N LEU A 9 6.15 -15.81 4.76
CA LEU A 9 4.91 -15.30 4.17
C LEU A 9 4.07 -16.43 3.57
N GLU A 10 4.69 -17.38 2.88
CA GLU A 10 4.03 -18.59 2.37
C GLU A 10 3.38 -19.39 3.50
N LYS A 11 4.10 -19.62 4.61
CA LYS A 11 3.56 -20.29 5.81
C LYS A 11 2.39 -19.52 6.46
N LYS A 12 2.31 -18.21 6.24
CA LYS A 12 1.21 -17.35 6.70
C LYS A 12 0.05 -17.26 5.70
N GLY A 13 0.11 -18.01 4.59
CA GLY A 13 -0.97 -18.12 3.62
C GLY A 13 -0.92 -17.13 2.46
N ILE A 14 0.21 -16.47 2.21
CA ILE A 14 0.42 -15.72 0.96
C ILE A 14 0.74 -16.74 -0.14
N THR A 15 -0.07 -16.76 -1.18
CA THR A 15 -0.01 -17.77 -2.25
C THR A 15 0.31 -17.18 -3.62
N ASN A 16 0.12 -15.87 -3.80
CA ASN A 16 0.35 -15.22 -5.10
C ASN A 16 1.85 -15.17 -5.43
N PRO A 17 2.31 -15.87 -6.49
CA PRO A 17 3.73 -15.95 -6.81
C PRO A 17 4.34 -14.62 -7.24
N ALA A 18 3.57 -13.73 -7.89
CA ALA A 18 4.05 -12.41 -8.29
C ALA A 18 4.33 -11.52 -7.06
N VAL A 19 3.46 -11.60 -6.03
CA VAL A 19 3.65 -10.89 -4.76
C VAL A 19 4.88 -11.42 -4.02
N LEU A 20 5.02 -12.74 -3.89
CA LEU A 20 6.18 -13.37 -3.24
C LEU A 20 7.48 -13.02 -3.96
N GLN A 21 7.47 -13.05 -5.30
CA GLN A 21 8.63 -12.68 -6.11
C GLN A 21 8.98 -11.20 -5.93
N ALA A 22 8.01 -10.29 -5.92
CA ALA A 22 8.25 -8.88 -5.70
C ALA A 22 8.88 -8.62 -4.31
N ILE A 23 8.35 -9.24 -3.25
CA ILE A 23 8.94 -9.15 -1.89
C ILE A 23 10.38 -9.71 -1.87
N ASN A 24 10.64 -10.80 -2.60
CA ASN A 24 11.99 -11.38 -2.70
C ASN A 24 12.96 -10.48 -3.48
N THR A 25 12.47 -9.73 -4.45
CA THR A 25 13.30 -8.85 -5.30
C THR A 25 13.61 -7.52 -4.62
N ILE A 26 12.61 -6.87 -4.03
CA ILE A 26 12.74 -5.52 -3.47
C ILE A 26 13.61 -5.53 -2.19
N PRO A 27 14.72 -4.76 -2.15
CA PRO A 27 15.60 -4.67 -0.99
C PRO A 27 14.99 -3.80 0.11
N ARG A 28 14.14 -4.38 0.98
CA ARG A 28 13.37 -3.65 2.01
C ARG A 28 14.24 -2.77 2.91
N HIS A 29 15.50 -3.16 3.15
CA HIS A 29 16.44 -2.37 3.97
C HIS A 29 16.71 -0.97 3.41
N LEU A 30 16.52 -0.73 2.11
CA LEU A 30 16.67 0.61 1.51
C LEU A 30 15.53 1.58 1.89
N PHE A 31 14.42 1.07 2.40
CA PHE A 31 13.23 1.82 2.81
C PHE A 31 13.16 2.05 4.33
N MET A 32 14.20 1.68 5.06
CA MET A 32 14.27 1.75 6.52
C MET A 32 15.35 2.75 6.98
N ASP A 33 15.17 3.26 8.18
CA ASP A 33 16.21 4.06 8.81
C ASP A 33 17.36 3.17 9.28
N SER A 34 18.58 3.71 9.31
CA SER A 34 19.84 2.96 9.54
C SER A 34 19.83 2.08 10.78
N GLY A 35 19.18 2.53 11.86
CA GLY A 35 19.08 1.76 13.12
C GLY A 35 18.27 0.47 13.05
N PHE A 36 17.53 0.23 11.96
CA PHE A 36 16.67 -0.95 11.82
C PHE A 36 17.07 -1.86 10.65
N ILE A 37 18.15 -1.57 9.94
CA ILE A 37 18.57 -2.31 8.73
C ILE A 37 18.78 -3.80 9.00
N ASP A 38 19.35 -4.17 10.14
CA ASP A 38 19.59 -5.57 10.52
C ASP A 38 18.29 -6.36 10.71
N HIS A 39 17.18 -5.66 10.96
CA HIS A 39 15.86 -6.24 11.13
C HIS A 39 14.98 -6.14 9.85
N ALA A 40 15.54 -5.68 8.75
CA ALA A 40 14.77 -5.37 7.55
C ALA A 40 13.97 -6.56 6.98
N TYR A 41 14.41 -7.78 7.23
CA TYR A 41 13.78 -9.00 6.74
C TYR A 41 13.07 -9.81 7.82
N VAL A 42 12.86 -9.21 8.99
CA VAL A 42 11.94 -9.72 10.02
C VAL A 42 10.52 -9.28 9.66
N ASP A 43 9.55 -10.18 9.81
CA ASP A 43 8.14 -9.88 9.52
C ASP A 43 7.50 -9.05 10.64
N LYS A 44 7.95 -7.78 10.73
CA LYS A 44 7.46 -6.77 11.69
C LYS A 44 7.43 -5.38 11.03
N ALA A 45 6.54 -4.51 11.55
CA ALA A 45 6.55 -3.09 11.28
C ALA A 45 7.69 -2.40 12.06
N PHE A 46 8.24 -1.31 11.51
CA PHE A 46 9.27 -0.49 12.18
C PHE A 46 8.95 1.00 12.01
N PRO A 47 9.35 1.85 12.96
CA PRO A 47 9.13 3.29 12.85
C PRO A 47 9.94 3.88 11.70
N ILE A 48 9.36 4.92 11.09
CA ILE A 48 9.99 5.83 10.13
C ILE A 48 9.76 7.28 10.58
N ALA A 49 10.18 8.26 9.79
CA ALA A 49 9.96 9.66 10.12
C ALA A 49 8.46 10.01 10.26
N ALA A 50 8.16 11.14 10.93
CA ALA A 50 6.82 11.70 11.13
C ALA A 50 5.85 10.76 11.87
N ASP A 51 6.35 10.02 12.86
CA ASP A 51 5.60 9.05 13.68
C ASP A 51 4.81 8.01 12.87
N GLN A 52 5.30 7.73 11.66
CA GLN A 52 4.75 6.70 10.79
C GLN A 52 5.57 5.41 10.86
N THR A 53 5.11 4.37 10.16
CA THR A 53 5.81 3.08 10.14
C THR A 53 5.97 2.56 8.71
N ILE A 54 7.07 1.84 8.45
CA ILE A 54 7.10 0.90 7.34
C ILE A 54 6.30 -0.34 7.75
N SER A 55 5.27 -0.66 6.98
CA SER A 55 4.37 -1.77 7.29
C SER A 55 5.09 -3.11 7.35
N GLN A 56 4.56 -4.02 8.17
CA GLN A 56 4.99 -5.41 8.25
C GLN A 56 4.96 -6.06 6.86
N PRO A 57 5.98 -6.84 6.44
CA PRO A 57 5.99 -7.51 5.15
C PRO A 57 4.75 -8.35 4.85
N TYR A 58 4.22 -9.09 5.84
CA TYR A 58 2.96 -9.82 5.69
C TYR A 58 1.79 -8.90 5.32
N THR A 59 1.70 -7.74 5.98
CA THR A 59 0.63 -6.77 5.70
C THR A 59 0.72 -6.24 4.26
N VAL A 60 1.93 -5.89 3.81
CA VAL A 60 2.20 -5.45 2.42
C VAL A 60 1.83 -6.55 1.43
N ALA A 61 2.28 -7.78 1.67
CA ALA A 61 1.98 -8.93 0.82
C ALA A 61 0.47 -9.20 0.76
N ARG A 62 -0.20 -9.19 1.91
CA ARG A 62 -1.65 -9.47 1.98
C ARG A 62 -2.48 -8.40 1.28
N GLN A 63 -2.19 -7.11 1.49
CA GLN A 63 -2.87 -6.03 0.76
C GLN A 63 -2.67 -6.15 -0.75
N THR A 64 -1.44 -6.42 -1.19
CA THR A 64 -1.12 -6.57 -2.62
C THR A 64 -1.81 -7.79 -3.24
N GLU A 65 -1.87 -8.92 -2.53
CA GLU A 65 -2.56 -10.13 -2.96
C GLU A 65 -4.06 -9.91 -3.08
N LEU A 66 -4.69 -9.27 -2.07
CA LEU A 66 -6.13 -8.95 -2.06
C LEU A 66 -6.52 -7.95 -3.17
N LEU A 67 -5.58 -7.10 -3.56
CA LEU A 67 -5.78 -6.13 -4.64
C LEU A 67 -5.76 -6.79 -6.04
N GLU A 68 -5.28 -8.04 -6.14
CA GLU A 68 -5.18 -8.83 -7.38
C GLU A 68 -4.43 -8.09 -8.50
N VAL A 69 -3.31 -7.44 -8.12
CA VAL A 69 -2.49 -6.64 -9.05
C VAL A 69 -1.88 -7.52 -10.13
N VAL A 70 -2.00 -7.07 -11.37
CA VAL A 70 -1.32 -7.65 -12.52
C VAL A 70 -0.49 -6.59 -13.26
N LYS A 71 0.39 -7.01 -14.15
CA LYS A 71 1.17 -6.07 -14.98
C LYS A 71 0.25 -5.14 -15.77
N GLY A 72 0.51 -3.84 -15.66
CA GLY A 72 -0.27 -2.79 -16.31
C GLY A 72 -1.47 -2.29 -15.49
N SER A 73 -1.82 -2.93 -14.37
CA SER A 73 -2.88 -2.44 -13.47
C SER A 73 -2.62 -1.00 -13.04
N LYS A 74 -3.61 -0.14 -13.18
CA LYS A 74 -3.57 1.26 -12.72
C LYS A 74 -3.97 1.32 -11.25
N ILE A 75 -3.01 1.55 -10.38
CA ILE A 75 -3.19 1.48 -8.94
C ILE A 75 -3.02 2.85 -8.30
N LEU A 76 -3.96 3.21 -7.41
CA LEU A 76 -3.82 4.33 -6.48
C LEU A 76 -3.43 3.80 -5.10
N GLU A 77 -2.32 4.28 -4.57
CA GLU A 77 -1.87 4.04 -3.20
C GLU A 77 -2.12 5.29 -2.34
N ILE A 78 -2.77 5.09 -1.19
CA ILE A 78 -2.98 6.12 -0.17
C ILE A 78 -2.04 5.84 1.00
N GLY A 79 -1.07 6.73 1.20
CA GLY A 79 -0.01 6.59 2.19
C GLY A 79 1.27 5.99 1.60
N THR A 80 2.08 6.80 0.90
CA THR A 80 3.38 6.37 0.36
C THR A 80 4.33 5.92 1.47
N GLY A 81 4.38 6.66 2.58
CA GLY A 81 5.22 6.37 3.73
C GLY A 81 6.69 6.24 3.37
N SER A 82 7.24 5.05 3.58
CA SER A 82 8.61 4.72 3.18
C SER A 82 8.80 4.53 1.67
N GLY A 83 7.72 4.27 0.92
CA GLY A 83 7.73 3.86 -0.48
C GLY A 83 7.86 2.34 -0.72
N TYR A 84 7.88 1.52 0.34
CA TYR A 84 8.07 0.08 0.20
C TYR A 84 6.88 -0.60 -0.50
N GLN A 85 5.64 -0.27 -0.12
CA GLN A 85 4.44 -0.78 -0.80
C GLN A 85 4.41 -0.31 -2.26
N THR A 86 4.74 0.97 -2.53
CA THR A 86 4.88 1.51 -3.88
C THR A 86 5.85 0.67 -4.72
N ALA A 87 7.04 0.37 -4.17
CA ALA A 87 8.06 -0.42 -4.88
C ALA A 87 7.60 -1.86 -5.17
N VAL A 88 6.89 -2.50 -4.24
CA VAL A 88 6.32 -3.84 -4.45
C VAL A 88 5.30 -3.83 -5.60
N LEU A 89 4.41 -2.85 -5.65
CA LEU A 89 3.44 -2.70 -6.74
C LEU A 89 4.14 -2.46 -8.09
N LEU A 90 5.17 -1.62 -8.12
CA LEU A 90 5.96 -1.35 -9.32
C LEU A 90 6.72 -2.59 -9.81
N GLU A 91 7.26 -3.42 -8.91
CA GLU A 91 7.97 -4.66 -9.27
C GLU A 91 7.03 -5.68 -9.94
N ILE A 92 5.76 -5.74 -9.54
CA ILE A 92 4.73 -6.56 -10.22
C ILE A 92 4.40 -6.00 -11.61
N GLY A 93 4.76 -4.74 -11.87
CA GLY A 93 4.52 -4.06 -13.15
C GLY A 93 3.27 -3.19 -13.17
N ALA A 94 2.74 -2.79 -12.02
CA ALA A 94 1.64 -1.85 -11.94
C ALA A 94 2.04 -0.42 -12.35
N VAL A 95 1.08 0.35 -12.84
CA VAL A 95 1.18 1.80 -13.05
C VAL A 95 0.68 2.48 -11.79
N VAL A 96 1.61 2.90 -10.93
CA VAL A 96 1.31 3.37 -9.57
C VAL A 96 1.21 4.89 -9.50
N TYR A 97 0.11 5.36 -8.91
CA TYR A 97 -0.10 6.72 -8.41
C TYR A 97 -0.10 6.63 -6.89
N SER A 98 0.67 7.47 -6.20
CA SER A 98 0.78 7.39 -4.75
C SER A 98 0.61 8.77 -4.12
N ILE A 99 -0.22 8.85 -3.06
CA ILE A 99 -0.51 10.08 -2.31
C ILE A 99 0.12 9.97 -0.93
N GLU A 100 0.87 11.02 -0.55
CA GLU A 100 1.43 11.18 0.80
C GLU A 100 1.01 12.52 1.39
N ARG A 101 0.46 12.50 2.62
CA ARG A 101 0.03 13.71 3.32
C ARG A 101 1.14 14.40 4.11
N GLN A 102 2.16 13.64 4.54
CA GLN A 102 3.29 14.14 5.31
C GLN A 102 4.38 14.68 4.38
N ASN A 103 4.59 16.00 4.36
CA ASN A 103 5.57 16.64 3.47
C ASN A 103 6.98 16.05 3.62
N LYS A 104 7.38 15.74 4.87
CA LYS A 104 8.69 15.13 5.15
C LYS A 104 8.86 13.77 4.48
N LEU A 105 7.82 12.92 4.53
CA LEU A 105 7.82 11.61 3.88
C LEU A 105 7.70 11.71 2.37
N PHE A 106 6.84 12.59 1.88
CA PHE A 106 6.72 12.89 0.44
C PHE A 106 8.07 13.24 -0.17
N LYS A 107 8.79 14.22 0.40
CA LYS A 107 10.13 14.62 -0.07
C LYS A 107 11.16 13.49 0.02
N LYS A 108 11.12 12.69 1.10
CA LYS A 108 12.01 11.53 1.25
C LYS A 108 11.76 10.49 0.16
N ALA A 109 10.49 10.14 -0.08
CA ALA A 109 10.08 9.20 -1.11
C ALA A 109 10.39 9.73 -2.53
N GLU A 110 10.09 10.99 -2.82
CA GLU A 110 10.41 11.62 -4.11
C GLU A 110 11.92 11.56 -4.41
N ASN A 111 12.75 11.93 -3.45
CA ASN A 111 14.21 11.88 -3.60
C ASN A 111 14.72 10.43 -3.73
N PHE A 112 14.08 9.49 -3.07
CA PHE A 112 14.42 8.08 -3.17
C PHE A 112 14.12 7.56 -4.59
N PHE A 113 12.88 7.72 -5.07
CA PHE A 113 12.46 7.21 -6.36
C PHE A 113 13.18 7.87 -7.54
N LYS A 114 13.59 9.14 -7.46
CA LYS A 114 14.44 9.80 -8.48
C LYS A 114 15.78 9.08 -8.72
N LYS A 115 16.27 8.32 -7.72
CA LYS A 115 17.55 7.60 -7.77
C LYS A 115 17.39 6.11 -8.08
N GLN A 116 16.15 5.63 -8.19
CA GLN A 116 15.86 4.21 -8.40
C GLN A 116 15.51 3.88 -9.85
N LYS A 117 15.60 2.60 -10.18
CA LYS A 117 15.20 2.06 -11.48
C LYS A 117 13.69 2.15 -11.72
N TYR A 118 12.89 2.08 -10.65
CA TYR A 118 11.41 2.17 -10.73
C TYR A 118 10.94 3.50 -10.18
N THR A 119 10.03 4.12 -10.90
CA THR A 119 9.38 5.37 -10.49
C THR A 119 7.87 5.21 -10.58
N PRO A 120 7.13 5.67 -9.57
CA PRO A 120 5.67 5.75 -9.70
C PRO A 120 5.30 6.71 -10.84
N LYS A 121 4.16 6.47 -11.48
CA LYS A 121 3.63 7.34 -12.54
C LYS A 121 3.44 8.77 -12.03
N LYS A 122 2.92 8.90 -10.79
CA LYS A 122 2.85 10.16 -10.04
C LYS A 122 3.06 9.89 -8.55
N LEU A 123 3.79 10.77 -7.90
CA LEU A 123 3.86 10.89 -6.45
C LEU A 123 3.27 12.26 -6.08
N ILE A 124 2.26 12.29 -5.23
CA ILE A 124 1.46 13.47 -4.96
C ILE A 124 1.53 13.82 -3.47
N PHE A 125 1.85 15.07 -3.16
CA PHE A 125 1.65 15.61 -1.83
C PHE A 125 0.19 16.04 -1.69
N GLY A 126 -0.61 15.26 -0.95
CA GLY A 126 -2.06 15.46 -0.94
C GLY A 126 -2.78 14.74 0.20
N ASP A 127 -4.09 15.02 0.30
CA ASP A 127 -5.00 14.35 1.21
C ASP A 127 -5.50 13.03 0.59
N GLY A 128 -5.26 11.92 1.31
CA GLY A 128 -5.66 10.59 0.85
C GLY A 128 -7.17 10.34 0.85
N TYR A 129 -7.94 11.06 1.68
CA TYR A 129 -9.40 10.90 1.71
C TYR A 129 -10.09 11.33 0.42
N ILE A 130 -9.49 12.27 -0.30
CA ILE A 130 -10.02 12.79 -1.57
C ILE A 130 -9.67 11.86 -2.73
N GLY A 131 -8.58 11.10 -2.62
CA GLY A 131 -8.05 10.31 -3.72
C GLY A 131 -7.44 11.17 -4.82
N LEU A 132 -7.56 10.72 -6.08
CA LEU A 132 -7.00 11.39 -7.25
C LEU A 132 -7.98 11.33 -8.43
N GLU A 133 -9.04 12.12 -8.36
CA GLU A 133 -10.15 12.13 -9.32
C GLU A 133 -9.67 12.40 -10.75
N THR A 134 -8.68 13.30 -10.91
CA THR A 134 -8.13 13.68 -12.24
C THR A 134 -7.50 12.51 -12.99
N GLU A 135 -7.14 11.44 -12.27
CA GLU A 135 -6.54 10.24 -12.84
C GLU A 135 -7.46 9.03 -12.78
N ALA A 136 -8.65 9.17 -12.19
CA ALA A 136 -9.64 8.09 -12.15
C ALA A 136 -10.09 7.69 -13.58
N PRO A 137 -10.60 6.46 -13.78
CA PRO A 137 -10.77 5.40 -12.78
C PRO A 137 -9.51 4.53 -12.61
N PHE A 138 -9.45 3.82 -11.45
CA PHE A 138 -8.36 2.91 -11.09
C PHE A 138 -8.81 1.44 -11.13
N ASP A 139 -7.91 0.53 -11.50
CA ASP A 139 -8.12 -0.92 -11.41
C ASP A 139 -8.10 -1.38 -9.95
N GLY A 140 -7.32 -0.70 -9.12
CA GLY A 140 -7.28 -0.95 -7.68
C GLY A 140 -6.84 0.28 -6.89
N ILE A 141 -7.30 0.34 -5.64
CA ILE A 141 -6.90 1.34 -4.65
C ILE A 141 -6.47 0.62 -3.39
N VAL A 142 -5.28 0.91 -2.86
CA VAL A 142 -4.81 0.39 -1.58
C VAL A 142 -4.61 1.53 -0.59
N VAL A 143 -5.17 1.37 0.62
CA VAL A 143 -4.98 2.31 1.72
C VAL A 143 -4.04 1.66 2.75
N THR A 144 -2.90 2.28 2.99
CA THR A 144 -1.84 1.77 3.88
C THR A 144 -1.90 2.37 5.29
N ALA A 145 -3.04 2.95 5.65
CA ALA A 145 -3.35 3.52 6.96
C ALA A 145 -4.74 3.07 7.43
N GLY A 146 -4.98 3.02 8.74
CA GLY A 146 -6.27 2.64 9.32
C GLY A 146 -7.30 3.75 9.19
N ALA A 147 -8.41 3.49 8.53
CA ALA A 147 -9.48 4.44 8.32
C ALA A 147 -10.67 4.16 9.25
N PRO A 148 -11.20 5.14 9.99
CA PRO A 148 -12.36 4.94 10.86
C PRO A 148 -13.62 4.59 10.05
N PHE A 149 -13.69 5.02 8.82
CA PHE A 149 -14.74 4.73 7.84
C PHE A 149 -14.17 4.68 6.42
N VAL A 150 -14.94 4.16 5.48
CA VAL A 150 -14.52 4.08 4.07
C VAL A 150 -14.78 5.41 3.36
N PRO A 151 -13.74 6.09 2.82
CA PRO A 151 -13.92 7.34 2.10
C PRO A 151 -14.70 7.11 0.80
N LYS A 152 -15.88 7.74 0.68
CA LYS A 152 -16.72 7.63 -0.54
C LYS A 152 -16.00 8.03 -1.84
N PRO A 153 -15.13 9.07 -1.86
CA PRO A 153 -14.38 9.42 -3.05
C PRO A 153 -13.51 8.28 -3.60
N LEU A 154 -12.93 7.44 -2.72
CA LEU A 154 -12.10 6.32 -3.16
C LEU A 154 -12.95 5.23 -3.86
N LEU A 155 -14.13 4.94 -3.33
CA LEU A 155 -15.07 4.01 -3.97
C LEU A 155 -15.51 4.50 -5.36
N ALA A 156 -15.80 5.80 -5.48
CA ALA A 156 -16.24 6.40 -6.74
C ALA A 156 -15.15 6.35 -7.83
N GLN A 157 -13.87 6.34 -7.43
CA GLN A 157 -12.72 6.33 -8.34
C GLN A 157 -12.30 4.93 -8.81
N LEU A 158 -12.99 3.87 -8.41
CA LEU A 158 -12.75 2.51 -8.92
C LEU A 158 -13.38 2.31 -10.31
N LYS A 159 -12.75 1.51 -11.14
CA LYS A 159 -13.41 0.88 -12.30
C LYS A 159 -14.48 -0.11 -11.82
N ILE A 160 -15.45 -0.44 -12.67
CA ILE A 160 -16.28 -1.64 -12.46
C ILE A 160 -15.35 -2.86 -12.53
N GLY A 161 -15.43 -3.75 -11.55
CA GLY A 161 -14.49 -4.85 -11.31
C GLY A 161 -13.27 -4.45 -10.49
N GLY A 162 -13.00 -3.15 -10.28
CA GLY A 162 -11.87 -2.67 -9.49
C GLY A 162 -12.08 -2.88 -7.99
N LYS A 163 -10.95 -2.96 -7.25
CA LYS A 163 -10.93 -3.28 -5.81
C LYS A 163 -10.34 -2.14 -4.98
N LEU A 164 -11.00 -1.83 -3.86
CA LEU A 164 -10.43 -1.02 -2.78
C LEU A 164 -10.04 -1.96 -1.63
N VAL A 165 -8.76 -2.01 -1.29
CA VAL A 165 -8.24 -2.72 -0.11
C VAL A 165 -7.93 -1.70 0.96
N ILE A 166 -8.66 -1.74 2.08
CA ILE A 166 -8.61 -0.73 3.13
C ILE A 166 -8.79 -1.36 4.52
N PRO A 167 -7.92 -1.03 5.49
CA PRO A 167 -8.14 -1.40 6.89
C PRO A 167 -9.14 -0.43 7.55
N VAL A 168 -10.29 -0.94 8.00
CA VAL A 168 -11.40 -0.13 8.54
C VAL A 168 -11.57 -0.38 10.03
N GLY A 169 -11.56 0.68 10.83
CA GLY A 169 -11.71 0.67 12.30
C GLY A 169 -10.81 1.69 12.99
N ASP A 170 -11.01 1.90 14.28
CA ASP A 170 -10.28 2.89 15.08
C ASP A 170 -9.03 2.27 15.74
N VAL A 171 -9.21 1.50 16.81
CA VAL A 171 -8.10 0.93 17.62
C VAL A 171 -7.46 -0.28 16.96
N SER A 172 -8.27 -1.18 16.44
CA SER A 172 -7.87 -2.25 15.53
C SER A 172 -8.71 -2.13 14.25
N GLN A 173 -8.13 -2.52 13.13
CA GLN A 173 -8.79 -2.40 11.85
C GLN A 173 -9.04 -3.78 11.25
N ILE A 174 -10.21 -3.94 10.64
CA ILE A 174 -10.52 -5.10 9.82
C ILE A 174 -10.09 -4.81 8.38
N MET A 175 -9.19 -5.64 7.84
CA MET A 175 -8.83 -5.56 6.43
C MET A 175 -10.06 -5.84 5.58
N THR A 176 -10.49 -4.86 4.81
CA THR A 176 -11.75 -4.92 4.04
C THR A 176 -11.45 -4.69 2.56
N VAL A 177 -12.09 -5.50 1.72
CA VAL A 177 -12.06 -5.34 0.26
C VAL A 177 -13.45 -4.95 -0.23
N TYR A 178 -13.51 -3.87 -0.99
CA TYR A 178 -14.70 -3.47 -1.74
C TYR A 178 -14.44 -3.70 -3.23
N THR A 179 -15.21 -4.57 -3.86
CA THR A 179 -15.17 -4.77 -5.32
C THR A 179 -16.34 -4.05 -5.95
N ARG A 180 -16.08 -3.10 -6.85
CA ARG A 180 -17.14 -2.36 -7.55
C ARG A 180 -17.83 -3.28 -8.57
N THR A 181 -19.10 -3.58 -8.39
CA THR A 181 -19.86 -4.49 -9.26
C THR A 181 -20.70 -3.75 -10.31
N SER A 182 -21.07 -2.49 -10.02
CA SER A 182 -21.78 -1.61 -10.98
C SER A 182 -21.43 -0.14 -10.69
N GLN A 183 -22.13 0.78 -11.34
CA GLN A 183 -21.94 2.22 -11.07
C GLN A 183 -22.22 2.59 -9.62
N THR A 184 -23.13 1.88 -8.93
CA THR A 184 -23.61 2.23 -7.59
C THR A 184 -23.49 1.08 -6.58
N ALA A 185 -23.08 -0.13 -7.01
CA ALA A 185 -23.03 -1.32 -6.14
C ALA A 185 -21.61 -1.82 -5.92
N PHE A 186 -21.38 -2.36 -4.71
CA PHE A 186 -20.12 -2.91 -4.27
C PHE A 186 -20.34 -4.20 -3.49
N ASN A 187 -19.51 -5.22 -3.74
CA ASN A 187 -19.34 -6.35 -2.84
C ASN A 187 -18.36 -5.96 -1.75
N LYS A 188 -18.61 -6.43 -0.52
CA LYS A 188 -17.74 -6.23 0.64
C LYS A 188 -17.30 -7.57 1.22
N GLU A 189 -15.99 -7.75 1.40
CA GLU A 189 -15.38 -8.91 2.05
C GLU A 189 -14.41 -8.47 3.15
N THR A 190 -14.20 -9.31 4.18
CA THR A 190 -13.31 -9.00 5.31
C THR A 190 -12.27 -10.10 5.52
N PHE A 191 -11.04 -9.70 5.91
CA PHE A 191 -9.87 -10.57 5.91
C PHE A 191 -9.01 -10.47 7.18
N GLY A 192 -9.66 -10.48 8.34
CA GLY A 192 -9.02 -10.48 9.65
C GLY A 192 -8.58 -9.12 10.16
N GLU A 193 -8.00 -9.13 11.36
CA GLU A 193 -7.59 -7.92 12.09
C GLU A 193 -6.15 -7.52 11.77
N PHE A 194 -5.93 -6.21 11.67
CA PHE A 194 -4.63 -5.59 11.46
C PHE A 194 -4.49 -4.35 12.35
N ARG A 195 -3.26 -3.86 12.48
CA ARG A 195 -2.97 -2.59 13.17
C ARG A 195 -2.19 -1.68 12.26
N PHE A 196 -2.73 -0.50 12.03
CA PHE A 196 -2.13 0.56 11.22
C PHE A 196 -2.07 1.86 12.00
N VAL A 197 -1.18 2.75 11.57
CA VAL A 197 -1.26 4.17 11.91
C VAL A 197 -2.55 4.77 11.33
N PRO A 198 -3.16 5.78 11.99
CA PRO A 198 -4.43 6.32 11.52
C PRO A 198 -4.32 7.04 10.17
N LEU A 199 -5.32 6.85 9.31
CA LEU A 199 -5.54 7.71 8.15
C LEU A 199 -6.07 9.05 8.65
N LEU A 200 -5.34 10.12 8.35
CA LEU A 200 -5.66 11.48 8.78
C LEU A 200 -6.02 12.35 7.60
N GLU A 201 -6.97 13.25 7.79
CA GLU A 201 -7.36 14.28 6.82
C GLU A 201 -6.30 15.37 6.69
N ASN A 202 -6.36 16.12 5.61
CA ASN A 202 -5.52 17.25 5.27
C ASN A 202 -4.03 16.92 5.09
N LYS A 203 -3.29 17.88 4.52
CA LYS A 203 -1.82 17.80 4.37
C LYS A 203 -1.12 18.33 5.63
N ASN A 204 0.07 17.80 5.90
CA ASN A 204 0.90 18.26 7.02
C ASN A 204 2.37 18.41 6.59
#